data_0f488347d45d699d4a7a6cb129c4d5d7
#
_entry.id   0f488347d45d699d4a7a6cb129c4d5d7
#
_cell.length_a   1.000
_cell.length_b   1.000
_cell.length_c   1.000
_cell.angle_alpha   90.00
_cell.angle_beta   90.00
_cell.angle_gamma   90.00
#
_symmetry.space_group_name_H-M   'P 1'
#
loop_
_entity.id
_entity.type
_entity.pdbx_description
1 polymer ?
#
loop_
_entity_poly.entity_id
_entity_poly.type
_entity_poly.pdbx_seq_one_letter_code
_entity_poly.pdbx_strand_id
1 'polypeptide(L)'
;MSNNRSSSSKQLPIMEHFFTIQGEGFHTGRAAYFIRTAGCDVGCVWCDVKESWTSTPDQLMTIDAIVQEVLAVDAKFVVITGGEPTMHSLVELVNCLHENHIEVAIETAGVHSLDAPIDWYCFSPKKFMKPIEEAYEKAKELKVVINHISDFTWAEEHAEKVGETCQLYLQPE
;
A
#
# COMPACT_ATOMS: atom_id res chain seq x y z
N MET A 1 13.05 25.84 29.75
CA MET A 1 11.86 25.04 30.13
C MET A 1 11.52 24.16 28.95
N SER A 2 12.07 22.98 28.96
CA SER A 2 11.86 21.97 27.87
C SER A 2 10.50 21.33 28.07
N ASN A 3 9.58 21.60 27.12
CA ASN A 3 8.32 20.90 27.01
C ASN A 3 8.61 19.48 26.56
N ASN A 4 8.68 18.56 27.50
CA ASN A 4 8.68 17.14 27.27
C ASN A 4 7.23 16.72 26.88
N ARG A 5 6.88 16.86 25.58
CA ARG A 5 5.70 16.19 25.05
C ARG A 5 6.06 14.72 24.90
N SER A 6 5.71 13.93 25.88
CA SER A 6 5.55 12.49 25.75
C SER A 6 4.36 12.26 24.79
N SER A 7 4.59 12.40 23.50
CA SER A 7 3.67 11.85 22.51
C SER A 7 3.95 10.35 22.48
N SER A 8 2.99 9.52 22.87
CA SER A 8 3.01 8.12 22.48
C SER A 8 2.95 8.14 20.94
N SER A 9 4.10 7.97 20.27
CA SER A 9 4.13 7.88 18.81
C SER A 9 3.23 6.73 18.40
N LYS A 10 2.31 6.99 17.46
CA LYS A 10 1.46 5.92 16.91
C LYS A 10 2.34 4.81 16.37
N GLN A 11 1.85 3.59 16.47
CA GLN A 11 2.54 2.40 15.98
C GLN A 11 1.73 1.77 14.85
N LEU A 12 2.44 1.16 13.90
CA LEU A 12 1.87 0.35 12.85
C LEU A 12 2.46 -1.07 12.94
N PRO A 13 1.66 -2.10 12.66
CA PRO A 13 2.20 -3.45 12.55
C PRO A 13 2.92 -3.58 11.21
N ILE A 14 4.24 -3.67 11.24
CA ILE A 14 5.10 -3.82 10.07
C ILE A 14 5.63 -5.23 10.02
N MET A 15 5.27 -5.97 8.97
CA MET A 15 5.76 -7.32 8.73
C MET A 15 7.20 -7.30 8.25
N GLU A 16 7.50 -6.44 7.29
CA GLU A 16 8.83 -6.23 6.73
C GLU A 16 8.95 -4.85 6.09
N HIS A 17 10.17 -4.37 5.96
CA HIS A 17 10.48 -3.16 5.21
C HIS A 17 11.89 -3.26 4.61
N PHE A 18 12.06 -2.76 3.40
CA PHE A 18 13.33 -2.88 2.68
C PHE A 18 13.42 -1.89 1.50
N PHE A 19 14.65 -1.57 1.09
CA PHE A 19 14.92 -0.75 -0.08
C PHE A 19 15.28 -1.63 -1.27
N THR A 20 14.57 -1.45 -2.40
CA THR A 20 14.77 -2.23 -3.62
C THR A 20 14.26 -1.46 -4.84
N ILE A 21 14.01 -2.14 -5.94
CA ILE A 21 13.42 -1.60 -7.17
C ILE A 21 11.97 -2.07 -7.25
N GLN A 22 11.03 -1.13 -7.53
CA GLN A 22 9.65 -1.51 -7.86
C GLN A 22 9.66 -2.39 -9.12
N GLY A 23 9.13 -3.61 -9.00
CA GLY A 23 9.13 -4.60 -10.08
C GLY A 23 7.86 -4.58 -10.95
N GLU A 24 6.81 -3.86 -10.52
CA GLU A 24 5.48 -3.96 -11.10
C GLU A 24 4.86 -2.58 -11.40
N GLY A 25 3.90 -2.57 -12.34
CA GLY A 25 3.05 -1.44 -12.62
C GLY A 25 3.78 -0.22 -13.20
N PHE A 26 3.19 0.94 -12.99
CA PHE A 26 3.66 2.21 -13.58
C PHE A 26 5.08 2.59 -13.14
N HIS A 27 5.41 2.33 -11.89
CA HIS A 27 6.71 2.70 -11.32
C HIS A 27 7.79 1.63 -11.48
N THR A 28 7.59 0.63 -12.35
CA THR A 28 8.58 -0.43 -12.63
C THR A 28 9.94 0.16 -12.96
N GLY A 29 10.99 -0.33 -12.28
CA GLY A 29 12.37 0.13 -12.42
C GLY A 29 12.76 1.29 -11.52
N ARG A 30 11.83 1.88 -10.78
CA ARG A 30 12.08 2.97 -9.84
C ARG A 30 12.60 2.41 -8.51
N ALA A 31 13.66 3.02 -7.97
CA ALA A 31 14.13 2.72 -6.62
C ALA A 31 13.06 3.13 -5.58
N ALA A 32 12.69 2.22 -4.70
CA ALA A 32 11.61 2.40 -3.74
C ALA A 32 11.94 1.76 -2.40
N TYR A 33 11.46 2.38 -1.32
CA TYR A 33 11.43 1.75 -0.01
C TYR A 33 10.05 1.13 0.22
N PHE A 34 10.00 -0.15 0.39
CA PHE A 34 8.78 -0.89 0.66
C PHE A 34 8.50 -0.96 2.16
N ILE A 35 7.26 -0.68 2.54
CA ILE A 35 6.73 -0.84 3.89
C ILE A 35 5.54 -1.79 3.79
N ARG A 36 5.73 -3.04 4.22
CA ARG A 36 4.68 -4.04 4.24
C ARG A 36 4.03 -4.11 5.61
N THR A 37 2.77 -3.68 5.69
CA THR A 37 1.96 -3.81 6.92
C THR A 37 1.54 -5.25 7.16
N ALA A 38 1.35 -5.63 8.42
CA ALA A 38 0.71 -6.86 8.83
C ALA A 38 -0.77 -6.63 9.13
N GLY A 39 -1.59 -7.67 8.92
CA GLY A 39 -3.04 -7.66 9.01
C GLY A 39 -3.67 -7.60 7.61
N CYS A 40 -4.55 -8.58 7.32
CA CYS A 40 -5.33 -8.64 6.09
C CYS A 40 -6.63 -9.38 6.33
N ASP A 41 -7.75 -8.79 5.94
CA ASP A 41 -9.09 -9.36 6.01
C ASP A 41 -9.66 -9.76 4.64
N VAL A 42 -8.89 -9.58 3.55
CA VAL A 42 -9.32 -9.88 2.18
C VAL A 42 -9.42 -11.38 1.91
N GLY A 43 -8.50 -12.19 2.44
CA GLY A 43 -8.58 -13.65 2.42
C GLY A 43 -8.30 -14.30 1.06
N CYS A 44 -7.37 -13.78 0.27
CA CYS A 44 -7.01 -14.34 -1.05
C CYS A 44 -6.44 -15.74 -0.93
N VAL A 45 -7.07 -16.76 -1.52
CA VAL A 45 -6.61 -18.17 -1.43
C VAL A 45 -5.23 -18.39 -2.06
N TRP A 46 -4.88 -17.62 -3.08
CA TRP A 46 -3.61 -17.64 -3.81
C TRP A 46 -2.60 -16.58 -3.33
N CYS A 47 -2.80 -16.00 -2.13
CA CYS A 47 -1.89 -15.01 -1.58
C CYS A 47 -0.47 -15.61 -1.44
N ASP A 48 0.52 -14.91 -1.96
CA ASP A 48 1.94 -15.24 -1.91
C ASP A 48 2.58 -14.90 -0.55
N VAL A 49 1.92 -14.05 0.25
CA VAL A 49 2.40 -13.58 1.56
C VAL A 49 1.33 -13.79 2.64
N LYS A 50 0.93 -15.04 2.88
CA LYS A 50 -0.11 -15.38 3.88
C LYS A 50 0.30 -15.04 5.32
N GLU A 51 1.59 -14.94 5.58
CA GLU A 51 2.16 -14.50 6.86
C GLU A 51 1.73 -13.07 7.21
N SER A 52 1.40 -12.24 6.20
CA SER A 52 0.90 -10.87 6.41
C SER A 52 -0.55 -10.80 6.91
N TRP A 53 -1.30 -11.91 6.93
CA TRP A 53 -2.71 -11.90 7.32
C TRP A 53 -2.91 -11.62 8.82
N THR A 54 -1.94 -11.99 9.63
CA THR A 54 -2.01 -11.84 11.09
C THR A 54 -0.91 -10.91 11.56
N SER A 55 -1.27 -9.92 12.38
CA SER A 55 -0.28 -9.08 13.05
C SER A 55 0.08 -9.63 14.43
N THR A 56 1.33 -9.47 14.83
CA THR A 56 1.84 -9.86 16.13
C THR A 56 2.42 -8.65 16.88
N PRO A 57 2.47 -8.65 18.23
CA PRO A 57 2.95 -7.50 19.00
C PRO A 57 4.40 -7.11 18.71
N ASP A 58 5.25 -8.05 18.32
CA ASP A 58 6.66 -7.82 17.95
C ASP A 58 6.83 -7.11 16.60
N GLN A 59 5.79 -7.05 15.77
CA GLN A 59 5.76 -6.31 14.51
C GLN A 59 5.42 -4.82 14.70
N LEU A 60 5.07 -4.37 15.89
CA LEU A 60 4.71 -2.98 16.13
C LEU A 60 5.95 -2.09 16.07
N MET A 61 5.96 -1.18 15.08
CA MET A 61 6.98 -0.15 14.92
C MET A 61 6.37 1.23 15.10
N THR A 62 7.11 2.13 15.76
CA THR A 62 6.69 3.53 15.83
C THR A 62 6.86 4.21 14.48
N ILE A 63 6.01 5.17 14.17
CA ILE A 63 6.12 5.94 12.91
C ILE A 63 7.49 6.60 12.79
N ASP A 64 8.02 7.17 13.88
CA ASP A 64 9.35 7.74 13.89
C ASP A 64 10.44 6.73 13.49
N ALA A 65 10.37 5.49 14.02
CA ALA A 65 11.32 4.44 13.67
C ALA A 65 11.23 4.08 12.18
N ILE A 66 10.02 3.94 11.64
CA ILE A 66 9.80 3.65 10.21
C ILE A 66 10.42 4.77 9.34
N VAL A 67 10.14 6.03 9.67
CA VAL A 67 10.66 7.18 8.92
C VAL A 67 12.19 7.24 8.98
N GLN A 68 12.81 6.96 10.13
CA GLN A 68 14.27 6.92 10.25
C GLN A 68 14.91 5.84 9.36
N GLU A 69 14.31 4.66 9.25
CA GLU A 69 14.79 3.61 8.34
C GLU A 69 14.72 4.04 6.86
N VAL A 70 13.63 4.73 6.47
CA VAL A 70 13.48 5.27 5.10
C VAL A 70 14.54 6.33 4.81
N LEU A 71 14.80 7.23 5.76
CA LEU A 71 15.79 8.30 5.62
C LEU A 71 17.22 7.77 5.61
N ALA A 72 17.51 6.68 6.34
CA ALA A 72 18.85 6.09 6.42
C ALA A 72 19.38 5.62 5.06
N VAL A 73 18.50 5.32 4.11
CA VAL A 73 18.87 4.90 2.74
C VAL A 73 18.63 5.99 1.69
N ASP A 74 18.33 7.22 2.11
CA ASP A 74 18.02 8.38 1.24
C ASP A 74 16.91 8.09 0.20
N ALA A 75 15.92 7.26 0.56
CA ALA A 75 14.81 6.94 -0.31
C ALA A 75 13.99 8.20 -0.65
N LYS A 76 13.58 8.33 -1.91
CA LYS A 76 12.74 9.44 -2.39
C LYS A 76 11.33 8.97 -2.77
N PHE A 77 11.09 7.67 -2.71
CA PHE A 77 9.83 7.05 -3.02
C PHE A 77 9.58 5.87 -2.07
N VAL A 78 8.39 5.85 -1.48
CA VAL A 78 7.92 4.80 -0.59
C VAL A 78 6.72 4.11 -1.22
N VAL A 79 6.67 2.79 -1.13
CA VAL A 79 5.50 1.98 -1.48
C VAL A 79 4.97 1.33 -0.21
N ILE A 80 3.79 1.77 0.24
CA ILE A 80 3.08 1.13 1.35
C ILE A 80 2.24 0.00 0.76
N THR A 81 2.48 -1.21 1.21
CA THR A 81 1.80 -2.43 0.79
C THR A 81 1.53 -3.31 2.00
N GLY A 82 1.25 -4.59 1.82
CA GLY A 82 1.23 -5.46 2.98
C GLY A 82 0.31 -6.65 2.88
N GLY A 83 -0.40 -6.90 3.98
CA GLY A 83 -1.68 -7.57 3.99
C GLY A 83 -2.71 -6.69 3.28
N GLU A 84 -3.49 -5.92 4.06
CA GLU A 84 -4.29 -4.83 3.50
C GLU A 84 -3.96 -3.52 4.26
N PRO A 85 -3.17 -2.62 3.66
CA PRO A 85 -2.65 -1.45 4.38
C PRO A 85 -3.75 -0.48 4.81
N THR A 86 -4.88 -0.44 4.10
CA THR A 86 -6.02 0.45 4.44
C THR A 86 -6.80 0.01 5.68
N MET A 87 -6.48 -1.15 6.28
CA MET A 87 -6.96 -1.49 7.62
C MET A 87 -6.38 -0.58 8.72
N HIS A 88 -5.32 0.15 8.41
CA HIS A 88 -4.59 1.00 9.37
C HIS A 88 -4.72 2.47 9.01
N SER A 89 -4.71 3.37 10.03
CA SER A 89 -4.60 4.80 9.77
C SER A 89 -3.17 5.15 9.38
N LEU A 90 -2.99 5.58 8.13
CA LEU A 90 -1.69 5.89 7.54
C LEU A 90 -1.37 7.40 7.55
N VAL A 91 -2.29 8.24 8.00
CA VAL A 91 -2.21 9.72 7.91
C VAL A 91 -0.89 10.25 8.49
N GLU A 92 -0.52 9.82 9.69
CA GLU A 92 0.66 10.32 10.37
C GLU A 92 1.95 9.88 9.66
N LEU A 93 2.04 8.61 9.24
CA LEU A 93 3.18 8.11 8.47
C LEU A 93 3.36 8.88 7.16
N VAL A 94 2.29 9.04 6.39
CA VAL A 94 2.33 9.73 5.11
C VAL A 94 2.71 11.20 5.28
N ASN A 95 2.16 11.89 6.27
CA ASN A 95 2.52 13.27 6.56
C ASN A 95 4.01 13.41 6.92
N CYS A 96 4.54 12.54 7.78
CA CYS A 96 5.97 12.54 8.12
C CYS A 96 6.87 12.27 6.92
N LEU A 97 6.47 11.38 6.00
CA LEU A 97 7.20 11.13 4.75
C LEU A 97 7.17 12.36 3.83
N HIS A 98 6.01 13.01 3.67
CA HIS A 98 5.87 14.23 2.87
C HIS A 98 6.67 15.41 3.44
N GLU A 99 6.74 15.59 4.78
CA GLU A 99 7.59 16.58 5.43
C GLU A 99 9.08 16.39 5.09
N ASN A 100 9.48 15.17 4.75
CA ASN A 100 10.83 14.83 4.28
C ASN A 100 10.95 14.77 2.74
N HIS A 101 9.98 15.31 2.00
CA HIS A 101 9.96 15.34 0.53
C HIS A 101 10.01 13.97 -0.13
N ILE A 102 9.38 12.96 0.50
CA ILE A 102 9.29 11.60 0.01
C ILE A 102 7.91 11.40 -0.60
N GLU A 103 7.86 10.97 -1.85
CA GLU A 103 6.63 10.59 -2.56
C GLU A 103 6.14 9.23 -2.06
N VAL A 104 4.83 9.08 -1.89
CA VAL A 104 4.23 7.89 -1.29
C VAL A 104 3.20 7.26 -2.21
N ALA A 105 3.43 6.00 -2.57
CA ALA A 105 2.44 5.13 -3.22
C ALA A 105 1.81 4.16 -2.23
N ILE A 106 0.60 3.71 -2.52
CA ILE A 106 -0.06 2.61 -1.82
C ILE A 106 -0.49 1.53 -2.82
N GLU A 107 -0.32 0.27 -2.44
CA GLU A 107 -0.90 -0.89 -3.12
C GLU A 107 -1.97 -1.52 -2.22
N THR A 108 -3.22 -1.52 -2.66
CA THR A 108 -4.37 -1.96 -1.86
C THR A 108 -5.41 -2.68 -2.71
N ALA A 109 -6.17 -3.59 -2.08
CA ALA A 109 -7.35 -4.19 -2.67
C ALA A 109 -8.55 -3.21 -2.78
N GLY A 110 -8.45 -2.03 -2.16
CA GLY A 110 -9.48 -1.00 -2.21
C GLY A 110 -10.76 -1.36 -1.46
N VAL A 111 -10.65 -2.10 -0.37
CA VAL A 111 -11.79 -2.61 0.40
C VAL A 111 -12.14 -1.76 1.62
N HIS A 112 -11.24 -0.87 2.03
CA HIS A 112 -11.44 0.10 3.10
C HIS A 112 -11.16 1.51 2.61
N SER A 113 -11.76 2.52 3.28
CA SER A 113 -11.50 3.92 2.99
C SER A 113 -10.09 4.32 3.42
N LEU A 114 -9.46 5.16 2.61
CA LEU A 114 -8.13 5.70 2.88
C LEU A 114 -8.20 7.20 3.16
N ASP A 115 -7.82 7.59 4.37
CA ASP A 115 -7.81 8.98 4.83
C ASP A 115 -6.46 9.72 4.62
N ALA A 116 -5.40 8.98 4.26
CA ALA A 116 -4.07 9.54 4.05
C ALA A 116 -3.88 10.19 2.66
N PRO A 117 -3.11 11.28 2.56
CA PRO A 117 -2.88 12.00 1.29
C PRO A 117 -1.81 11.30 0.44
N ILE A 118 -2.18 10.17 -0.18
CA ILE A 118 -1.29 9.36 -1.03
C ILE A 118 -1.05 10.04 -2.39
N ASP A 119 0.21 10.03 -2.87
CA ASP A 119 0.58 10.56 -4.19
C ASP A 119 0.23 9.61 -5.33
N TRP A 120 0.31 8.30 -5.10
CA TRP A 120 -0.01 7.28 -6.11
C TRP A 120 -0.84 6.15 -5.51
N TYR A 121 -2.10 6.05 -5.94
CA TYR A 121 -3.02 5.00 -5.50
C TYR A 121 -3.04 3.87 -6.54
N CYS A 122 -2.36 2.75 -6.25
CA CYS A 122 -2.43 1.51 -7.01
C CYS A 122 -3.57 0.65 -6.47
N PHE A 123 -4.65 0.59 -7.22
CA PHE A 123 -5.81 -0.23 -6.94
C PHE A 123 -5.61 -1.63 -7.53
N SER A 124 -5.55 -2.63 -6.68
CA SER A 124 -5.40 -4.03 -7.09
C SER A 124 -6.56 -4.88 -6.55
N PRO A 125 -7.76 -4.83 -7.19
CA PRO A 125 -8.95 -5.50 -6.71
C PRO A 125 -8.75 -7.00 -6.56
N LYS A 126 -9.43 -7.60 -5.58
CA LYS A 126 -9.38 -9.04 -5.30
C LYS A 126 -10.80 -9.62 -5.35
N LYS A 127 -10.95 -10.84 -5.90
CA LYS A 127 -12.26 -11.49 -6.05
C LYS A 127 -12.91 -11.91 -4.73
N PHE A 128 -12.17 -11.83 -3.63
CA PHE A 128 -12.57 -12.36 -2.32
C PHE A 128 -13.31 -11.33 -1.46
N MET A 129 -13.14 -10.05 -1.76
CA MET A 129 -13.83 -8.95 -1.09
C MET A 129 -14.15 -7.85 -2.10
N LYS A 130 -15.38 -7.32 -2.04
CA LYS A 130 -15.83 -6.29 -2.97
C LYS A 130 -15.15 -4.96 -2.66
N PRO A 131 -14.51 -4.30 -3.65
CA PRO A 131 -13.98 -2.96 -3.48
C PRO A 131 -15.06 -1.93 -3.19
N ILE A 132 -14.68 -0.85 -2.50
CA ILE A 132 -15.53 0.32 -2.28
C ILE A 132 -15.42 1.31 -3.46
N GLU A 133 -16.42 2.16 -3.64
CA GLU A 133 -16.47 3.13 -4.75
C GLU A 133 -15.28 4.09 -4.74
N GLU A 134 -14.87 4.54 -3.55
CA GLU A 134 -13.72 5.41 -3.35
C GLU A 134 -12.43 4.88 -4.01
N ALA A 135 -12.24 3.55 -4.04
CA ALA A 135 -11.06 2.95 -4.65
C ALA A 135 -10.99 3.21 -6.17
N TYR A 136 -12.13 3.17 -6.86
CA TYR A 136 -12.21 3.49 -8.29
C TYR A 136 -11.97 4.97 -8.56
N GLU A 137 -12.50 5.85 -7.70
CA GLU A 137 -12.34 7.30 -7.81
C GLU A 137 -10.90 7.75 -7.59
N LYS A 138 -10.19 7.12 -6.62
CA LYS A 138 -8.81 7.46 -6.25
C LYS A 138 -7.76 6.79 -7.14
N ALA A 139 -8.11 5.74 -7.89
CA ALA A 139 -7.15 4.95 -8.65
C ALA A 139 -6.38 5.79 -9.68
N LYS A 140 -5.07 5.87 -9.52
CA LYS A 140 -4.12 6.33 -10.54
C LYS A 140 -3.57 5.15 -11.35
N GLU A 141 -3.63 3.96 -10.78
CA GLU A 141 -3.24 2.70 -11.39
C GLU A 141 -4.24 1.62 -10.99
N LEU A 142 -4.72 0.86 -11.97
CA LEU A 142 -5.46 -0.38 -11.80
C LEU A 142 -4.54 -1.53 -12.18
N LYS A 143 -4.16 -2.37 -11.21
CA LYS A 143 -3.31 -3.54 -11.40
C LYS A 143 -4.07 -4.80 -11.06
N VAL A 144 -4.45 -5.58 -12.08
CA VAL A 144 -5.26 -6.80 -11.92
C VAL A 144 -4.39 -8.03 -12.06
N VAL A 145 -4.39 -8.88 -11.03
CA VAL A 145 -3.69 -10.17 -11.06
C VAL A 145 -4.47 -11.15 -11.95
N ILE A 146 -3.77 -11.75 -12.91
CA ILE A 146 -4.29 -12.71 -13.87
C ILE A 146 -3.75 -14.10 -13.55
N ASN A 147 -4.61 -14.97 -13.03
CA ASN A 147 -4.33 -16.37 -12.74
C ASN A 147 -5.03 -17.28 -13.77
N HIS A 148 -6.20 -16.88 -14.28
CA HIS A 148 -7.03 -17.67 -15.19
C HIS A 148 -7.57 -16.82 -16.33
N ILE A 149 -7.91 -17.44 -17.47
CA ILE A 149 -8.42 -16.75 -18.67
C ILE A 149 -9.68 -15.89 -18.38
N SER A 150 -10.52 -16.29 -17.43
CA SER A 150 -11.69 -15.51 -17.00
C SER A 150 -11.34 -14.19 -16.29
N ASP A 151 -10.09 -14.01 -15.88
CA ASP A 151 -9.66 -12.82 -15.16
C ASP A 151 -9.52 -11.61 -16.09
N PHE A 152 -9.37 -11.83 -17.40
CA PHE A 152 -9.38 -10.76 -18.38
C PHE A 152 -10.71 -10.01 -18.42
N THR A 153 -11.84 -10.76 -18.50
CA THR A 153 -13.18 -10.14 -18.48
C THR A 153 -13.41 -9.39 -17.16
N TRP A 154 -12.98 -9.99 -16.05
CA TRP A 154 -13.08 -9.34 -14.75
C TRP A 154 -12.20 -8.08 -14.65
N ALA A 155 -11.01 -8.07 -15.26
CA ALA A 155 -10.16 -6.90 -15.36
C ALA A 155 -10.80 -5.78 -16.19
N GLU A 156 -11.43 -6.13 -17.33
CA GLU A 156 -12.18 -5.20 -18.18
C GLU A 156 -13.33 -4.55 -17.41
N GLU A 157 -14.12 -5.33 -16.64
CA GLU A 157 -15.22 -4.81 -15.81
C GLU A 157 -14.74 -3.79 -14.75
N HIS A 158 -13.52 -3.93 -14.24
CA HIS A 158 -12.90 -2.96 -13.33
C HIS A 158 -12.36 -1.74 -14.08
N ALA A 159 -11.77 -1.96 -15.26
CA ALA A 159 -11.23 -0.89 -16.09
C ALA A 159 -12.31 0.11 -16.55
N GLU A 160 -13.54 -0.36 -16.79
CA GLU A 160 -14.68 0.49 -17.15
C GLU A 160 -15.12 1.46 -16.03
N LYS A 161 -14.69 1.21 -14.78
CA LYS A 161 -15.13 1.98 -13.60
C LYS A 161 -14.10 3.00 -13.10
N VAL A 162 -12.84 2.88 -13.50
CA VAL A 162 -11.80 3.84 -13.12
C VAL A 162 -11.77 5.04 -14.06
N GLY A 163 -11.16 6.13 -13.62
CA GLY A 163 -11.05 7.35 -14.44
C GLY A 163 -10.21 7.15 -15.71
N GLU A 164 -10.49 7.93 -16.76
CA GLU A 164 -9.81 7.83 -18.07
C GLU A 164 -8.28 8.00 -18.01
N THR A 165 -7.76 8.66 -16.97
CA THR A 165 -6.31 8.86 -16.78
C THR A 165 -5.66 7.73 -15.96
N CYS A 166 -6.44 6.78 -15.45
CA CYS A 166 -5.94 5.65 -14.70
C CYS A 166 -5.09 4.73 -15.59
N GLN A 167 -3.90 4.37 -15.12
CA GLN A 167 -3.00 3.46 -15.83
C GLN A 167 -3.47 2.00 -15.60
N LEU A 168 -3.57 1.22 -16.67
CA LEU A 168 -4.10 -0.15 -16.62
C LEU A 168 -2.98 -1.17 -16.76
N TYR A 169 -2.86 -2.08 -15.80
CA TYR A 169 -1.87 -3.16 -15.79
C TYR A 169 -2.50 -4.51 -15.51
N LEU A 170 -2.00 -5.51 -16.23
CA LEU A 170 -2.26 -6.92 -15.95
C LEU A 170 -0.99 -7.52 -15.37
N GLN A 171 -1.12 -8.10 -14.19
CA GLN A 171 -0.02 -8.73 -13.46
C GLN A 171 -0.20 -10.25 -13.52
N PRO A 172 0.69 -11.02 -14.18
CA PRO A 172 0.65 -12.47 -14.08
C PRO A 172 0.97 -12.90 -12.64
N GLU A 173 0.27 -13.95 -12.17
CA GLU A 173 0.55 -14.61 -10.90
C GLU A 173 1.90 -15.34 -10.92
#